data_770ad861d674ef12b381efc9801d56a6
#
_entry.id   770ad861d674ef12b381efc9801d56a6
#
_cell.length_a   1.000
_cell.length_b   1.000
_cell.length_c   1.000
_cell.angle_alpha   90.00
_cell.angle_beta   90.00
_cell.angle_gamma   90.00
#
_symmetry.space_group_name_H-M   'P 1'
#
loop_
_entity.id
_entity.type
_entity.pdbx_description
1 polymer ?
#
loop_
_entity_poly.entity_id
_entity_poly.type
_entity_poly.pdbx_seq_one_letter_code
_entity_poly.pdbx_strand_id
1 'polypeptide(L)'
;MSEKKYRSHRKKLELLRQRRMNIPIDSSRERNIIKKYNYYTLINGYKDPFLVKKNDYPTNYPKDEDLYIRGTKPSHLEALLNFDNNLRNAFLKRLLFIEEEIKNALVESFYDFYSNSLITKHKKDNLHRENEYLRRDYYELSNSEKKIITYKSGKVKIYDTNYSTIPSDKPIKYIKKKNLKRVNQYEEFVSNVYGTISRQRNKKESLKYYLDNHRYIPMWVLIQVLTFGNISKMFDIQKFDVQQKIINMLNLNSKVLNEYENVHK
;
A
#
# COMPACT_ATOMS: atom_id res chain seq x y z
N MET A 1 -5.27 -34.64 -10.90
CA MET A 1 -6.29 -33.53 -10.78
C MET A 1 -7.14 -33.53 -12.03
N SER A 2 -8.48 -33.65 -11.91
CA SER A 2 -9.35 -33.60 -13.08
C SER A 2 -9.40 -32.17 -13.64
N GLU A 3 -9.24 -32.05 -14.95
CA GLU A 3 -9.30 -30.77 -15.66
C GLU A 3 -10.67 -30.12 -15.49
N LYS A 4 -10.70 -28.85 -14.99
CA LYS A 4 -11.95 -28.11 -14.80
C LYS A 4 -12.45 -27.57 -16.13
N LYS A 5 -13.39 -28.29 -16.76
CA LYS A 5 -14.00 -27.88 -18.04
C LYS A 5 -14.92 -26.66 -17.85
N TYR A 6 -15.01 -25.80 -18.88
CA TYR A 6 -15.96 -24.70 -18.92
C TYR A 6 -17.40 -25.20 -18.73
N ARG A 7 -18.16 -24.50 -17.91
CA ARG A 7 -19.60 -24.77 -17.67
C ARG A 7 -20.45 -23.62 -18.21
N SER A 8 -21.48 -23.95 -18.96
CA SER A 8 -22.47 -22.97 -19.42
C SER A 8 -23.18 -22.32 -18.22
N HIS A 9 -23.79 -21.16 -18.45
CA HIS A 9 -24.53 -20.44 -17.41
C HIS A 9 -25.58 -21.33 -16.73
N ARG A 10 -26.38 -22.10 -17.51
CA ARG A 10 -27.35 -23.04 -16.98
C ARG A 10 -26.73 -24.08 -16.06
N LYS A 11 -25.63 -24.70 -16.46
CA LYS A 11 -24.93 -25.70 -15.64
C LYS A 11 -24.33 -25.10 -14.37
N LYS A 12 -23.90 -23.81 -14.41
CA LYS A 12 -23.44 -23.08 -13.20
C LYS A 12 -24.56 -22.90 -12.20
N LEU A 13 -25.75 -22.50 -12.66
CA LEU A 13 -26.93 -22.35 -11.80
C LEU A 13 -27.38 -23.70 -11.19
N GLU A 14 -27.42 -24.76 -11.98
CA GLU A 14 -27.73 -26.11 -11.52
C GLU A 14 -26.77 -26.56 -10.42
N LEU A 15 -25.47 -26.38 -10.62
CA LEU A 15 -24.43 -26.68 -9.63
C LEU A 15 -24.63 -25.91 -8.31
N LEU A 16 -24.91 -24.62 -8.37
CA LEU A 16 -25.11 -23.80 -7.18
C LEU A 16 -26.38 -24.25 -6.40
N ARG A 17 -27.43 -24.63 -7.10
CA ARG A 17 -28.64 -25.22 -6.46
C ARG A 17 -28.34 -26.56 -5.79
N GLN A 18 -27.61 -27.45 -6.45
CA GLN A 18 -27.14 -28.72 -5.85
C GLN A 18 -26.32 -28.49 -4.58
N ARG A 19 -25.56 -27.42 -4.53
CA ARG A 19 -24.76 -26.97 -3.37
C ARG A 19 -25.60 -26.19 -2.34
N ARG A 20 -26.92 -26.27 -2.40
CA ARG A 20 -27.90 -25.66 -1.48
C ARG A 20 -28.03 -24.13 -1.59
N MET A 21 -27.48 -23.48 -2.65
CA MET A 21 -27.75 -22.07 -2.85
C MET A 21 -29.19 -21.82 -3.29
N ASN A 22 -29.87 -20.89 -2.63
CA ASN A 22 -31.27 -20.56 -2.93
C ASN A 22 -31.34 -19.68 -4.19
N ILE A 23 -31.63 -20.33 -5.32
CA ILE A 23 -31.83 -19.67 -6.63
C ILE A 23 -33.18 -20.13 -7.16
N PRO A 24 -34.32 -19.46 -6.82
CA PRO A 24 -35.62 -19.81 -7.31
C PRO A 24 -35.70 -19.82 -8.84
N ILE A 25 -36.46 -20.72 -9.43
CA ILE A 25 -36.57 -20.85 -10.89
C ILE A 25 -37.15 -19.57 -11.49
N ASP A 26 -38.07 -18.91 -10.80
CA ASP A 26 -38.77 -17.71 -11.26
C ASP A 26 -38.03 -16.41 -10.92
N SER A 27 -36.95 -16.47 -10.11
CA SER A 27 -36.17 -15.29 -9.75
C SER A 27 -35.22 -14.88 -10.88
N SER A 28 -35.64 -13.91 -11.68
CA SER A 28 -34.82 -13.29 -12.69
C SER A 28 -33.61 -12.56 -12.07
N ARG A 29 -33.81 -11.94 -10.89
CA ARG A 29 -32.77 -11.22 -10.15
C ARG A 29 -31.55 -12.11 -9.82
N GLU A 30 -31.76 -13.21 -9.14
CA GLU A 30 -30.67 -14.11 -8.70
C GLU A 30 -29.95 -14.75 -9.89
N ARG A 31 -30.66 -15.05 -10.97
CA ARG A 31 -30.08 -15.56 -12.22
C ARG A 31 -29.24 -14.49 -12.92
N ASN A 32 -29.71 -13.25 -12.94
CA ASN A 32 -29.01 -12.14 -13.59
C ASN A 32 -27.71 -11.77 -12.85
N ILE A 33 -27.69 -11.88 -11.52
CA ILE A 33 -26.44 -11.67 -10.75
C ILE A 33 -25.36 -12.66 -11.21
N ILE A 34 -25.67 -13.95 -11.30
CA ILE A 34 -24.69 -14.97 -11.78
C ILE A 34 -24.30 -14.75 -13.25
N LYS A 35 -25.17 -14.11 -14.05
CA LYS A 35 -24.87 -13.77 -15.43
C LYS A 35 -24.03 -12.49 -15.56
N LYS A 36 -24.28 -11.50 -14.70
CA LYS A 36 -23.64 -10.18 -14.70
C LYS A 36 -22.15 -10.25 -14.31
N TYR A 37 -21.85 -11.04 -13.29
CA TYR A 37 -20.49 -11.12 -12.73
C TYR A 37 -19.72 -12.32 -13.25
N ASN A 38 -18.39 -12.20 -13.30
CA ASN A 38 -17.56 -13.38 -13.51
C ASN A 38 -17.80 -14.38 -12.36
N TYR A 39 -18.16 -15.60 -12.74
CA TYR A 39 -18.47 -16.67 -11.78
C TYR A 39 -17.34 -16.91 -10.77
N TYR A 40 -16.10 -16.91 -11.26
CA TYR A 40 -14.94 -17.14 -10.40
C TYR A 40 -14.79 -16.01 -9.37
N THR A 41 -14.91 -14.76 -9.81
CA THR A 41 -14.77 -13.59 -8.94
C THR A 41 -15.89 -13.53 -7.90
N LEU A 42 -17.15 -13.69 -8.30
CA LEU A 42 -18.27 -13.58 -7.37
C LEU A 42 -18.34 -14.79 -6.43
N ILE A 43 -18.32 -15.99 -7.00
CA ILE A 43 -18.55 -17.21 -6.20
C ILE A 43 -17.30 -17.57 -5.40
N ASN A 44 -16.15 -17.74 -6.05
CA ASN A 44 -14.94 -18.18 -5.33
C ASN A 44 -14.34 -17.06 -4.45
N GLY A 45 -14.54 -15.80 -4.81
CA GLY A 45 -14.02 -14.68 -4.04
C GLY A 45 -14.80 -14.37 -2.77
N TYR A 46 -16.13 -14.71 -2.74
CA TYR A 46 -17.01 -14.24 -1.66
C TYR A 46 -17.84 -15.36 -1.01
N LYS A 47 -17.63 -16.63 -1.32
CA LYS A 47 -18.42 -17.75 -0.80
C LYS A 47 -18.16 -18.10 0.66
N ASP A 48 -16.92 -17.91 1.16
CA ASP A 48 -16.47 -18.49 2.42
C ASP A 48 -17.37 -18.16 3.64
N PRO A 49 -17.85 -16.91 3.84
CA PRO A 49 -18.77 -16.60 4.94
C PRO A 49 -20.13 -17.30 4.86
N PHE A 50 -20.49 -17.82 3.68
CA PHE A 50 -21.78 -18.44 3.39
C PHE A 50 -21.71 -19.96 3.29
N LEU A 51 -20.57 -20.56 3.59
CA LEU A 51 -20.38 -22.01 3.57
C LEU A 51 -20.62 -22.63 4.94
N VAL A 52 -21.20 -23.80 4.94
CA VAL A 52 -21.26 -24.67 6.13
C VAL A 52 -19.85 -25.15 6.46
N LYS A 53 -19.49 -25.23 7.72
CA LYS A 53 -18.19 -25.80 8.12
C LYS A 53 -18.13 -27.28 7.75
N LYS A 54 -16.99 -27.76 7.26
CA LYS A 54 -16.84 -29.15 6.80
C LYS A 54 -17.17 -30.22 7.86
N ASN A 55 -16.99 -29.87 9.13
CA ASN A 55 -17.35 -30.76 10.25
C ASN A 55 -18.86 -30.90 10.42
N ASP A 56 -19.67 -29.95 9.93
CA ASP A 56 -21.11 -29.92 10.04
C ASP A 56 -21.81 -30.41 8.76
N TYR A 57 -21.04 -31.01 7.83
CA TYR A 57 -21.61 -31.59 6.61
C TYR A 57 -22.43 -32.83 6.91
N PRO A 58 -23.58 -33.01 6.21
CA PRO A 58 -24.32 -34.27 6.28
C PRO A 58 -23.43 -35.45 5.93
N THR A 59 -23.69 -36.61 6.57
CA THR A 59 -22.86 -37.83 6.44
C THR A 59 -22.64 -38.25 4.99
N ASN A 60 -23.59 -38.02 4.11
CA ASN A 60 -23.56 -38.43 2.70
C ASN A 60 -23.15 -37.27 1.74
N TYR A 61 -22.72 -36.10 2.25
CA TYR A 61 -22.33 -35.02 1.38
C TYR A 61 -20.80 -35.05 1.10
N PRO A 62 -20.36 -34.89 -0.18
CA PRO A 62 -18.95 -34.92 -0.53
C PRO A 62 -18.18 -33.83 0.21
N LYS A 63 -17.11 -34.18 0.94
CA LYS A 63 -16.30 -33.25 1.73
C LYS A 63 -15.40 -32.33 0.87
N ASP A 64 -15.22 -32.66 -0.40
CA ASP A 64 -14.47 -31.88 -1.38
C ASP A 64 -15.34 -30.85 -2.12
N GLU A 65 -16.65 -30.87 -1.93
CA GLU A 65 -17.58 -29.91 -2.49
C GLU A 65 -17.99 -28.82 -1.48
N ASP A 66 -18.32 -27.65 -2.00
CA ASP A 66 -18.86 -26.56 -1.17
C ASP A 66 -20.34 -26.80 -0.87
N LEU A 67 -20.74 -26.56 0.38
CA LEU A 67 -22.15 -26.62 0.82
C LEU A 67 -22.54 -25.27 1.42
N TYR A 68 -23.53 -24.60 0.82
CA TYR A 68 -23.99 -23.30 1.33
C TYR A 68 -24.93 -23.44 2.54
N ILE A 69 -24.88 -22.46 3.43
CA ILE A 69 -25.82 -22.27 4.51
C ILE A 69 -27.23 -22.10 3.91
N ARG A 70 -28.26 -22.69 4.52
CA ARG A 70 -29.65 -22.59 4.03
C ARG A 70 -30.05 -21.11 3.89
N GLY A 71 -30.72 -20.80 2.78
CA GLY A 71 -31.18 -19.45 2.49
C GLY A 71 -30.14 -18.54 1.82
N THR A 72 -28.86 -18.97 1.68
CA THR A 72 -27.86 -18.21 0.93
C THR A 72 -28.32 -18.00 -0.51
N LYS A 73 -28.27 -16.76 -0.97
CA LYS A 73 -28.62 -16.33 -2.33
C LYS A 73 -27.43 -15.69 -3.02
N PRO A 74 -27.38 -15.68 -4.37
CA PRO A 74 -26.39 -14.88 -5.12
C PRO A 74 -26.36 -13.41 -4.71
N SER A 75 -27.50 -12.81 -4.36
CA SER A 75 -27.61 -11.43 -3.88
C SER A 75 -26.85 -11.15 -2.58
N HIS A 76 -26.65 -12.16 -1.73
CA HIS A 76 -25.84 -12.00 -0.51
C HIS A 76 -24.35 -11.86 -0.87
N LEU A 77 -23.88 -12.64 -1.84
CA LEU A 77 -22.49 -12.54 -2.34
C LEU A 77 -22.28 -11.22 -3.10
N GLU A 78 -23.28 -10.78 -3.89
CA GLU A 78 -23.24 -9.47 -4.56
C GLU A 78 -23.18 -8.33 -3.54
N ALA A 79 -23.95 -8.40 -2.46
CA ALA A 79 -23.93 -7.40 -1.40
C ALA A 79 -22.53 -7.31 -0.74
N LEU A 80 -21.90 -8.45 -0.47
CA LEU A 80 -20.54 -8.50 0.10
C LEU A 80 -19.50 -7.96 -0.89
N LEU A 81 -19.59 -8.31 -2.18
CA LEU A 81 -18.73 -7.77 -3.23
C LEU A 81 -18.87 -6.24 -3.34
N ASN A 82 -20.10 -5.73 -3.30
CA ASN A 82 -20.35 -4.29 -3.36
C ASN A 82 -19.82 -3.56 -2.12
N PHE A 83 -19.98 -4.15 -0.94
CA PHE A 83 -19.38 -3.63 0.29
C PHE A 83 -17.86 -3.56 0.20
N ASP A 84 -17.20 -4.63 -0.25
CA ASP A 84 -15.76 -4.68 -0.43
C ASP A 84 -15.28 -3.64 -1.45
N ASN A 85 -15.97 -3.48 -2.58
CA ASN A 85 -15.65 -2.45 -3.58
C ASN A 85 -15.80 -1.03 -3.01
N ASN A 86 -16.86 -0.76 -2.25
CA ASN A 86 -17.06 0.55 -1.62
C ASN A 86 -15.96 0.84 -0.59
N LEU A 87 -15.60 -0.15 0.20
CA LEU A 87 -14.51 -0.05 1.17
C LEU A 87 -13.17 0.22 0.49
N ARG A 88 -12.84 -0.55 -0.55
CA ARG A 88 -11.62 -0.33 -1.37
C ARG A 88 -11.58 1.08 -1.96
N ASN A 89 -12.68 1.57 -2.51
CA ASN A 89 -12.76 2.91 -3.09
C ASN A 89 -12.53 3.99 -2.02
N ALA A 90 -13.10 3.84 -0.84
CA ALA A 90 -12.90 4.76 0.27
C ALA A 90 -11.43 4.79 0.72
N PHE A 91 -10.81 3.62 0.88
CA PHE A 91 -9.38 3.52 1.21
C PHE A 91 -8.48 4.08 0.10
N LEU A 92 -8.74 3.73 -1.16
CA LEU A 92 -7.93 4.20 -2.28
C LEU A 92 -7.90 5.72 -2.36
N LYS A 93 -9.07 6.36 -2.22
CA LYS A 93 -9.16 7.83 -2.22
C LYS A 93 -8.28 8.45 -1.11
N ARG A 94 -8.30 7.88 0.10
CA ARG A 94 -7.50 8.37 1.23
C ARG A 94 -6.01 8.10 1.03
N LEU A 95 -5.66 6.93 0.51
CA LEU A 95 -4.26 6.58 0.23
C LEU A 95 -3.63 7.49 -0.83
N LEU A 96 -4.37 7.83 -1.89
CA LEU A 96 -3.90 8.77 -2.92
C LEU A 96 -3.67 10.18 -2.34
N PHE A 97 -4.55 10.62 -1.45
CA PHE A 97 -4.38 11.90 -0.77
C PHE A 97 -3.14 11.90 0.13
N ILE A 98 -2.96 10.87 0.95
CA ILE A 98 -1.78 10.70 1.81
C ILE A 98 -0.49 10.61 0.98
N GLU A 99 -0.52 9.90 -0.16
CA GLU A 99 0.63 9.82 -1.07
C GLU A 99 1.05 11.21 -1.56
N GLU A 100 0.09 12.05 -1.94
CA GLU A 100 0.36 13.42 -2.41
C GLU A 100 0.92 14.30 -1.29
N GLU A 101 0.36 14.23 -0.08
CA GLU A 101 0.88 14.96 1.09
C GLU A 101 2.32 14.55 1.41
N ILE A 102 2.64 13.24 1.37
CA ILE A 102 4.00 12.74 1.61
C ILE A 102 4.96 13.23 0.53
N LYS A 103 4.56 13.20 -0.73
CA LYS A 103 5.36 13.72 -1.85
C LYS A 103 5.71 15.19 -1.65
N ASN A 104 4.73 16.01 -1.33
CA ASN A 104 4.92 17.43 -1.08
C ASN A 104 5.82 17.69 0.13
N ALA A 105 5.55 17.03 1.26
CA ALA A 105 6.34 17.16 2.46
C ALA A 105 7.81 16.76 2.25
N LEU A 106 8.05 15.74 1.43
CA LEU A 106 9.40 15.27 1.12
C LEU A 106 10.17 16.30 0.28
N VAL A 107 9.54 16.85 -0.76
CA VAL A 107 10.15 17.90 -1.61
C VAL A 107 10.45 19.14 -0.79
N GLU A 108 9.48 19.68 -0.08
CA GLU A 108 9.64 20.90 0.72
C GLU A 108 10.70 20.73 1.80
N SER A 109 10.65 19.61 2.55
CA SER A 109 11.63 19.35 3.61
C SER A 109 13.05 19.20 3.06
N PHE A 110 13.20 18.55 1.90
CA PHE A 110 14.50 18.39 1.25
C PHE A 110 15.09 19.75 0.83
N TYR A 111 14.33 20.54 0.09
CA TYR A 111 14.81 21.84 -0.39
C TYR A 111 15.03 22.83 0.75
N ASP A 112 14.14 22.91 1.72
CA ASP A 112 14.31 23.80 2.87
C ASP A 112 15.57 23.46 3.68
N PHE A 113 15.80 22.17 3.94
CA PHE A 113 17.00 21.74 4.67
C PHE A 113 18.30 22.06 3.90
N TYR A 114 18.36 21.73 2.61
CA TYR A 114 19.59 21.88 1.85
C TYR A 114 19.80 23.27 1.29
N SER A 115 18.75 24.04 0.99
CA SER A 115 18.90 25.45 0.59
C SER A 115 19.53 26.29 1.69
N ASN A 116 19.19 26.04 2.94
CA ASN A 116 19.76 26.76 4.07
C ASN A 116 21.20 26.33 4.39
N SER A 117 21.57 25.07 4.14
CA SER A 117 22.90 24.53 4.43
C SER A 117 23.90 24.74 3.28
N LEU A 118 23.43 24.89 2.04
CA LEU A 118 24.26 24.99 0.84
C LEU A 118 24.67 26.43 0.46
N ILE A 119 24.18 27.43 1.21
CA ILE A 119 24.53 28.85 0.99
C ILE A 119 26.04 29.10 1.00
N THR A 120 26.82 28.21 1.61
CA THR A 120 28.27 28.36 1.78
C THR A 120 29.14 27.55 0.82
N LYS A 121 28.60 26.54 0.10
CA LYS A 121 29.46 25.61 -0.69
C LYS A 121 29.11 25.44 -2.17
N HIS A 122 27.89 25.70 -2.60
CA HIS A 122 27.51 25.54 -4.01
C HIS A 122 26.59 26.68 -4.46
N LYS A 123 26.75 27.12 -5.71
CA LYS A 123 25.87 28.13 -6.31
C LYS A 123 24.42 27.60 -6.27
N LYS A 124 23.49 28.40 -5.76
CA LYS A 124 22.07 28.12 -5.59
C LYS A 124 21.38 27.49 -6.81
N ASP A 125 21.93 27.68 -7.99
CA ASP A 125 21.26 27.35 -9.25
C ASP A 125 21.34 25.88 -9.67
N ASN A 126 22.11 25.06 -8.96
CA ASN A 126 22.35 23.66 -9.38
C ASN A 126 21.57 22.62 -8.59
N LEU A 127 21.00 22.96 -7.41
CA LEU A 127 20.25 22.00 -6.58
C LEU A 127 19.03 21.41 -7.28
N HIS A 128 18.46 22.14 -8.23
CA HIS A 128 17.27 21.71 -8.99
C HIS A 128 17.59 20.70 -10.09
N ARG A 129 18.85 20.56 -10.49
CA ARG A 129 19.25 19.62 -11.54
C ARG A 129 19.15 18.19 -11.04
N GLU A 130 18.71 17.29 -11.90
CA GLU A 130 18.49 15.87 -11.62
C GLU A 130 19.69 15.21 -10.92
N ASN A 131 20.89 15.37 -11.45
CA ASN A 131 22.11 14.78 -10.90
C ASN A 131 22.57 15.40 -9.58
N GLU A 132 22.13 16.62 -9.24
CA GLU A 132 22.52 17.28 -7.98
C GLU A 132 21.69 16.74 -6.80
N TYR A 133 20.37 16.69 -6.88
CA TYR A 133 19.57 16.17 -5.77
C TYR A 133 19.64 14.64 -5.63
N LEU A 134 20.20 13.94 -6.61
CA LEU A 134 20.50 12.50 -6.51
C LEU A 134 21.89 12.19 -5.96
N ARG A 135 22.69 13.20 -5.61
CA ARG A 135 24.04 12.95 -5.08
C ARG A 135 24.01 12.25 -3.72
N ARG A 136 24.97 11.34 -3.53
CA ARG A 136 25.12 10.55 -2.30
C ARG A 136 25.24 11.40 -1.03
N ASP A 137 25.84 12.57 -1.14
CA ASP A 137 26.13 13.48 -0.01
C ASP A 137 24.87 14.00 0.68
N TYR A 138 23.72 14.00 -0.02
CA TYR A 138 22.44 14.42 0.52
C TYR A 138 21.72 13.32 1.31
N TYR A 139 22.22 12.10 1.30
CA TYR A 139 21.56 10.95 1.90
C TYR A 139 22.36 10.35 3.05
N GLU A 140 21.68 9.74 3.98
CA GLU A 140 22.27 8.92 5.02
C GLU A 140 22.42 7.49 4.49
N LEU A 141 23.66 7.06 4.28
CA LEU A 141 23.95 5.76 3.67
C LEU A 141 24.52 4.73 4.65
N SER A 142 24.69 5.10 5.93
CA SER A 142 25.10 4.14 6.95
C SER A 142 24.00 3.10 7.19
N ASN A 143 24.42 1.84 7.32
CA ASN A 143 23.47 0.76 7.64
C ASN A 143 22.96 0.92 9.06
N SER A 144 21.69 0.61 9.27
CA SER A 144 21.06 0.63 10.59
C SER A 144 20.11 -0.54 10.77
N GLU A 145 19.63 -0.74 12.00
CA GLU A 145 18.61 -1.71 12.34
C GLU A 145 17.34 -0.98 12.80
N LYS A 146 16.23 -1.16 12.08
CA LYS A 146 14.91 -0.78 12.59
C LYS A 146 14.41 -1.86 13.54
N LYS A 147 13.99 -1.46 14.73
CA LYS A 147 13.33 -2.33 15.72
C LYS A 147 11.89 -1.88 15.87
N ILE A 148 10.96 -2.78 15.56
CA ILE A 148 9.53 -2.60 15.82
C ILE A 148 9.24 -3.30 17.13
N ILE A 149 8.97 -2.52 18.17
CA ILE A 149 8.75 -3.00 19.53
C ILE A 149 7.27 -2.98 19.82
N THR A 150 6.71 -4.13 20.16
CA THR A 150 5.36 -4.26 20.68
C THR A 150 5.46 -4.43 22.18
N TYR A 151 4.89 -3.50 22.95
CA TYR A 151 4.84 -3.55 24.40
C TYR A 151 3.70 -4.44 24.90
N LYS A 152 3.77 -4.89 26.16
CA LYS A 152 2.66 -5.67 26.77
C LYS A 152 1.35 -4.90 26.84
N SER A 153 1.40 -3.57 26.85
CA SER A 153 0.23 -2.68 26.74
C SER A 153 -0.46 -2.67 25.38
N GLY A 154 0.08 -3.40 24.39
CA GLY A 154 -0.39 -3.35 23.00
C GLY A 154 0.22 -2.22 22.16
N LYS A 155 0.90 -1.25 22.77
CA LYS A 155 1.54 -0.13 22.08
C LYS A 155 2.65 -0.62 21.16
N VAL A 156 2.74 -0.06 19.93
CA VAL A 156 3.80 -0.33 18.97
C VAL A 156 4.64 0.91 18.77
N LYS A 157 5.97 0.77 18.81
CA LYS A 157 6.90 1.84 18.44
C LYS A 157 7.99 1.33 17.50
N ILE A 158 8.45 2.22 16.61
CA ILE A 158 9.53 1.95 15.68
C ILE A 158 10.75 2.76 16.12
N TYR A 159 11.87 2.08 16.25
CA TYR A 159 13.16 2.67 16.56
C TYR A 159 14.16 2.38 15.44
N ASP A 160 14.86 3.40 15.00
CA ASP A 160 16.05 3.28 14.18
C ASP A 160 17.26 3.45 15.10
N THR A 161 18.10 2.43 15.20
CA THR A 161 19.21 2.38 16.16
C THR A 161 20.27 3.45 15.94
N ASN A 162 20.32 4.06 14.75
CA ASN A 162 21.21 5.18 14.50
C ASN A 162 20.73 6.49 15.12
N TYR A 163 19.42 6.61 15.41
CA TYR A 163 18.79 7.87 15.80
C TYR A 163 17.99 7.82 17.10
N SER A 164 17.67 6.63 17.59
CA SER A 164 16.75 6.51 18.72
C SER A 164 17.25 5.55 19.78
N THR A 165 17.23 5.99 21.03
CA THR A 165 17.49 5.14 22.19
C THR A 165 16.22 4.34 22.52
N ILE A 166 16.34 3.03 22.71
CA ILE A 166 15.21 2.19 23.10
C ILE A 166 15.04 2.30 24.63
N PRO A 167 13.88 2.74 25.13
CA PRO A 167 13.61 2.76 26.56
C PRO A 167 13.66 1.34 27.13
N SER A 168 14.39 1.15 28.22
CA SER A 168 14.53 -0.14 28.92
C SER A 168 13.48 -0.38 29.99
N ASP A 169 12.73 0.65 30.34
CA ASP A 169 11.83 0.71 31.50
C ASP A 169 10.43 0.12 31.28
N LYS A 170 10.07 -0.21 30.01
CA LYS A 170 8.72 -0.69 29.68
C LYS A 170 8.71 -2.18 29.29
N PRO A 171 7.78 -2.97 29.82
CA PRO A 171 7.69 -4.39 29.51
C PRO A 171 7.37 -4.63 28.04
N ILE A 172 8.31 -5.26 27.32
CA ILE A 172 8.23 -5.58 25.89
C ILE A 172 7.56 -6.95 25.73
N LYS A 173 6.62 -7.04 24.77
CA LYS A 173 5.97 -8.31 24.38
C LYS A 173 6.80 -9.05 23.35
N TYR A 174 7.19 -8.34 22.26
CA TYR A 174 8.12 -8.88 21.27
C TYR A 174 8.80 -7.75 20.48
N ILE A 175 9.93 -8.09 19.81
CA ILE A 175 10.70 -7.18 18.96
C ILE A 175 10.82 -7.81 17.58
N LYS A 176 10.40 -7.06 16.53
CA LYS A 176 10.69 -7.40 15.14
C LYS A 176 11.83 -6.52 14.65
N LYS A 177 12.87 -7.14 14.12
CA LYS A 177 14.05 -6.43 13.59
C LYS A 177 14.00 -6.39 12.07
N LYS A 178 14.42 -5.27 11.48
CA LYS A 178 14.61 -5.09 10.05
C LYS A 178 15.93 -4.37 9.81
N ASN A 179 16.86 -5.01 9.15
CA ASN A 179 18.10 -4.39 8.74
C ASN A 179 17.86 -3.46 7.56
N LEU A 180 18.33 -2.22 7.67
CA LEU A 180 18.29 -1.23 6.60
C LEU A 180 19.65 -1.25 5.90
N LYS A 181 19.66 -1.72 4.66
CA LYS A 181 20.80 -1.66 3.76
C LYS A 181 20.68 -0.39 2.90
N ARG A 182 20.96 0.78 3.48
CA ARG A 182 20.70 2.08 2.86
C ARG A 182 21.47 2.31 1.56
N VAL A 183 22.68 1.80 1.44
CA VAL A 183 23.41 1.85 0.16
C VAL A 183 22.61 1.17 -0.95
N ASN A 184 22.15 -0.06 -0.73
CA ASN A 184 21.37 -0.79 -1.71
C ASN A 184 20.04 -0.08 -2.02
N GLN A 185 19.38 0.48 -0.99
CA GLN A 185 18.14 1.26 -1.17
C GLN A 185 18.38 2.52 -2.01
N TYR A 186 19.50 3.20 -1.80
CA TYR A 186 19.90 4.37 -2.60
C TYR A 186 20.15 3.97 -4.07
N GLU A 187 20.92 2.92 -4.30
CA GLU A 187 21.23 2.44 -5.65
C GLU A 187 19.95 1.99 -6.41
N GLU A 188 19.07 1.28 -5.72
CA GLU A 188 17.75 0.93 -6.27
C GLU A 188 16.89 2.18 -6.54
N PHE A 189 16.90 3.15 -5.63
CA PHE A 189 16.17 4.40 -5.81
C PHE A 189 16.65 5.15 -7.04
N VAL A 190 17.97 5.36 -7.19
CA VAL A 190 18.57 6.06 -8.33
C VAL A 190 18.26 5.32 -9.64
N SER A 191 18.42 3.99 -9.67
CA SER A 191 18.08 3.16 -10.83
C SER A 191 16.61 3.28 -11.22
N ASN A 192 15.72 3.26 -10.23
CA ASN A 192 14.28 3.42 -10.45
C ASN A 192 13.89 4.81 -10.95
N VAL A 193 14.59 5.85 -10.51
CA VAL A 193 14.40 7.23 -11.01
C VAL A 193 14.69 7.27 -12.51
N TYR A 194 15.88 6.84 -12.94
CA TYR A 194 16.23 6.84 -14.36
C TYR A 194 15.32 5.94 -15.20
N GLY A 195 14.99 4.77 -14.70
CA GLY A 195 14.03 3.87 -15.35
C GLY A 195 12.63 4.49 -15.47
N THR A 196 12.19 5.27 -14.47
CA THR A 196 10.91 5.96 -14.52
C THR A 196 10.93 7.11 -15.52
N ILE A 197 11.98 7.93 -15.53
CA ILE A 197 12.17 8.99 -16.53
C ILE A 197 12.11 8.39 -17.94
N SER A 198 12.87 7.33 -18.21
CA SER A 198 12.88 6.66 -19.51
C SER A 198 11.50 6.19 -19.95
N ARG A 199 10.73 5.57 -19.05
CA ARG A 199 9.38 5.05 -19.36
C ARG A 199 8.31 6.14 -19.49
N GLN A 200 8.46 7.26 -18.75
CA GLN A 200 7.42 8.28 -18.61
C GLN A 200 7.65 9.54 -19.47
N ARG A 201 8.87 9.74 -19.99
CA ARG A 201 9.25 10.96 -20.73
C ARG A 201 8.29 11.34 -21.86
N ASN A 202 7.77 10.34 -22.58
CA ASN A 202 6.86 10.56 -23.71
C ASN A 202 5.37 10.47 -23.31
N LYS A 203 5.06 10.13 -22.05
CA LYS A 203 3.71 9.96 -21.54
C LYS A 203 3.26 11.12 -20.65
N LYS A 204 4.21 11.81 -20.01
CA LYS A 204 3.96 12.93 -19.10
C LYS A 204 4.52 14.20 -19.72
N GLU A 205 3.62 15.10 -20.04
CA GLU A 205 3.94 16.38 -20.70
C GLU A 205 4.93 17.22 -19.88
N SER A 206 4.78 17.24 -18.56
CA SER A 206 5.71 17.94 -17.67
C SER A 206 7.14 17.42 -17.76
N LEU A 207 7.34 16.09 -17.78
CA LEU A 207 8.68 15.50 -17.95
C LEU A 207 9.26 15.85 -19.31
N LYS A 208 8.47 15.70 -20.37
CA LYS A 208 8.88 16.02 -21.73
C LYS A 208 9.28 17.50 -21.83
N TYR A 209 8.46 18.42 -21.31
CA TYR A 209 8.75 19.85 -21.31
C TYR A 209 10.09 20.17 -20.67
N TYR A 210 10.36 19.65 -19.47
CA TYR A 210 11.62 19.92 -18.78
C TYR A 210 12.83 19.32 -19.49
N LEU A 211 12.73 18.11 -20.05
CA LEU A 211 13.82 17.51 -20.81
C LEU A 211 14.14 18.26 -22.11
N ASP A 212 13.11 18.67 -22.82
CA ASP A 212 13.26 19.33 -24.12
C ASP A 212 13.75 20.80 -23.98
N ASN A 213 13.28 21.52 -22.95
CA ASN A 213 13.59 22.95 -22.79
C ASN A 213 14.71 23.24 -21.78
N HIS A 214 14.90 22.39 -20.76
CA HIS A 214 15.85 22.66 -19.67
C HIS A 214 16.96 21.61 -19.54
N ARG A 215 16.82 20.45 -20.18
CA ARG A 215 17.75 19.31 -20.12
C ARG A 215 17.96 18.73 -18.73
N TYR A 216 17.08 19.02 -17.78
CA TYR A 216 17.03 18.46 -16.45
C TYR A 216 15.58 18.36 -15.96
N ILE A 217 15.34 17.53 -14.96
CA ILE A 217 14.03 17.38 -14.35
C ILE A 217 14.12 17.81 -12.88
N PRO A 218 13.40 18.86 -12.45
CA PRO A 218 13.35 19.24 -11.04
C PRO A 218 12.72 18.13 -10.19
N MET A 219 13.12 18.03 -8.92
CA MET A 219 12.60 17.03 -8.00
C MET A 219 11.08 17.12 -7.84
N TRP A 220 10.49 18.32 -7.80
CA TRP A 220 9.03 18.51 -7.70
C TRP A 220 8.25 18.03 -8.92
N VAL A 221 8.88 17.90 -10.08
CA VAL A 221 8.30 17.29 -11.28
C VAL A 221 8.51 15.78 -11.26
N LEU A 222 9.71 15.33 -10.91
CA LEU A 222 10.05 13.92 -10.84
C LEU A 222 9.19 13.17 -9.82
N ILE A 223 8.98 13.74 -8.63
CA ILE A 223 8.26 13.10 -7.53
C ILE A 223 6.83 12.70 -7.91
N GLN A 224 6.19 13.45 -8.83
CA GLN A 224 4.83 13.19 -9.29
C GLN A 224 4.70 11.86 -10.07
N VAL A 225 5.79 11.39 -10.65
CA VAL A 225 5.80 10.14 -11.45
C VAL A 225 6.43 8.97 -10.72
N LEU A 226 7.00 9.20 -9.54
CA LEU A 226 7.54 8.14 -8.71
C LEU A 226 6.40 7.35 -8.03
N THR A 227 6.61 6.04 -7.91
CA THR A 227 5.69 5.17 -7.16
C THR A 227 5.86 5.38 -5.66
N PHE A 228 4.82 5.05 -4.87
CA PHE A 228 4.89 5.12 -3.41
C PHE A 228 6.05 4.30 -2.83
N GLY A 229 6.39 3.15 -3.45
CA GLY A 229 7.57 2.36 -3.06
C GLY A 229 8.90 3.12 -3.23
N ASN A 230 9.03 3.93 -4.29
CA ASN A 230 10.21 4.78 -4.49
C ASN A 230 10.24 5.94 -3.48
N ILE A 231 9.07 6.53 -3.17
CA ILE A 231 8.94 7.57 -2.14
C ILE A 231 9.35 7.04 -0.77
N SER A 232 8.89 5.84 -0.41
CA SER A 232 9.26 5.18 0.86
C SER A 232 10.78 4.92 0.95
N LYS A 233 11.41 4.44 -0.13
CA LYS A 233 12.87 4.26 -0.19
C LYS A 233 13.60 5.58 -0.05
N MET A 234 13.14 6.61 -0.76
CA MET A 234 13.71 7.95 -0.68
C MET A 234 13.62 8.52 0.74
N PHE A 235 12.49 8.33 1.44
CA PHE A 235 12.34 8.72 2.85
C PHE A 235 13.31 7.95 3.76
N ASP A 236 13.44 6.62 3.58
CA ASP A 236 14.30 5.78 4.42
C ASP A 236 15.80 6.15 4.34
N ILE A 237 16.24 6.69 3.20
CA ILE A 237 17.64 7.13 2.98
C ILE A 237 17.87 8.60 3.30
N GLN A 238 16.85 9.39 3.63
CA GLN A 238 17.05 10.80 4.04
C GLN A 238 17.86 10.91 5.33
N LYS A 239 18.58 12.03 5.48
CA LYS A 239 19.18 12.39 6.77
C LYS A 239 18.11 12.60 7.83
N PHE A 240 18.46 12.35 9.08
CA PHE A 240 17.51 12.39 10.20
C PHE A 240 16.76 13.72 10.30
N ASP A 241 17.43 14.84 10.13
CA ASP A 241 16.80 16.16 10.21
C ASP A 241 15.76 16.39 9.11
N VAL A 242 16.00 15.86 7.90
CA VAL A 242 15.03 15.91 6.81
C VAL A 242 13.83 15.03 7.14
N GLN A 243 14.06 13.81 7.66
CA GLN A 243 12.97 12.91 8.09
C GLN A 243 12.10 13.57 9.19
N GLN A 244 12.73 14.24 10.17
CA GLN A 244 11.99 14.95 11.22
C GLN A 244 11.15 16.10 10.67
N LYS A 245 11.67 16.87 9.71
CA LYS A 245 10.88 17.91 9.04
C LYS A 245 9.66 17.33 8.33
N ILE A 246 9.83 16.23 7.58
CA ILE A 246 8.72 15.55 6.90
C ILE A 246 7.66 15.11 7.92
N ILE A 247 8.07 14.46 9.01
CA ILE A 247 7.17 13.99 10.08
C ILE A 247 6.41 15.17 10.71
N ASN A 248 7.08 16.29 10.94
CA ASN A 248 6.47 17.48 11.50
C ASN A 248 5.46 18.13 10.53
N MET A 249 5.79 18.21 9.25
CA MET A 249 4.88 18.73 8.21
C MET A 249 3.61 17.89 8.08
N LEU A 250 3.72 16.58 8.24
CA LEU A 250 2.58 15.66 8.19
C LEU A 250 1.82 15.57 9.54
N ASN A 251 2.18 16.41 10.51
CA ASN A 251 1.63 16.37 11.87
C ASN A 251 1.68 14.98 12.56
N LEU A 252 2.65 14.15 12.15
CA LEU A 252 2.87 12.80 12.69
C LEU A 252 3.72 12.81 13.97
N ASN A 253 3.71 13.92 14.72
CA ASN A 253 4.41 14.02 16.00
C ASN A 253 3.73 13.11 17.04
N SER A 254 4.47 12.83 18.10
CA SER A 254 4.07 11.94 19.20
C SER A 254 2.70 12.23 19.83
N LYS A 255 2.16 13.44 19.65
CA LYS A 255 0.79 13.80 20.08
C LYS A 255 -0.28 13.06 19.27
N VAL A 256 -0.17 12.97 17.96
CA VAL A 256 -1.15 12.26 17.11
C VAL A 256 -1.13 10.76 17.40
N LEU A 257 0.05 10.20 17.65
CA LEU A 257 0.17 8.80 18.08
C LEU A 257 -0.42 8.56 19.47
N ASN A 258 -0.40 9.59 20.36
CA ASN A 258 -1.00 9.53 21.69
C ASN A 258 -2.52 9.70 21.66
N GLU A 259 -3.09 10.47 20.72
CA GLU A 259 -4.54 10.59 20.54
C GLU A 259 -5.18 9.32 19.97
N TYR A 260 -4.49 8.63 19.07
CA TYR A 260 -4.93 7.29 18.60
C TYR A 260 -4.97 6.25 19.73
N GLU A 261 -4.14 6.41 20.77
CA GLU A 261 -4.14 5.55 21.96
C GLU A 261 -5.34 5.80 22.89
N ASN A 262 -5.91 7.01 22.85
CA ASN A 262 -7.05 7.40 23.73
C ASN A 262 -8.42 7.06 23.11
N VAL A 263 -8.50 6.80 21.81
CA VAL A 263 -9.77 6.45 21.10
C VAL A 263 -10.09 4.96 21.19
N HIS A 264 -9.13 4.12 21.63
CA HIS A 264 -9.30 2.67 21.78
C HIS A 264 -9.16 2.18 23.24
N LYS A 265 -9.45 3.04 24.20
CA LYS A 265 -9.81 2.67 25.57
C LYS A 265 -11.35 2.73 25.70
#